data_eb90a9d5b3b80b38086d9ea580ddbc9a
#
_entry.id   eb90a9d5b3b80b38086d9ea580ddbc9a
#
_cell.length_a   1.000
_cell.length_b   1.000
_cell.length_c   1.000
_cell.angle_alpha   90.00
_cell.angle_beta   90.00
_cell.angle_gamma   90.00
#
_symmetry.space_group_name_H-M   'P 1'
#
loop_
_entity.id
_entity.type
_entity.pdbx_description
1 polymer ?
#
loop_
_entity_poly.entity_id
_entity_poly.type
_entity_poly.pdbx_seq_one_letter_code
_entity_poly.pdbx_strand_id
1 'polypeptide(L)'
;MHIYTDGSGIDEQIGAAAYNKTLNQTSHQHLGHQTKYNVYAAELTAIQAGISQWARIRGLYPVCYIYTDSQAACMSISKPGRQSGQSIVINILDQIDEIGPQQQLNIVWIPGHQGIEGNERADKEAKTAAQSPGISRRTRYSPQKSCSAQDIKAKAKVQWQKTWEAGAGTARHLQRILIKEGAEMGPKLYNKIRNRESASTLVQLRTGHCRLNKYLHRIRKKDSAMCECEQGEETVEHYLLECPKYREQRRGLRKEVGIEKMNVAGLVGSHKTYQHTRKYIGETGRMTG
;
A
#
# COMPACT_ATOMS: atom_id res chain seq x y z
N MET A 1 -24.95 20.05 -27.16
CA MET A 1 -24.85 20.27 -25.71
C MET A 1 -23.42 20.05 -25.25
N HIS A 2 -22.93 20.80 -24.28
CA HIS A 2 -21.57 20.69 -23.74
C HIS A 2 -21.63 20.49 -22.23
N ILE A 3 -21.10 19.35 -21.77
CA ILE A 3 -21.09 18.95 -20.34
C ILE A 3 -19.65 18.63 -19.96
N TYR A 4 -19.16 19.19 -18.86
CA TYR A 4 -17.85 18.94 -18.28
C TYR A 4 -17.99 18.10 -17.03
N THR A 5 -17.12 17.14 -16.82
CA THR A 5 -17.22 16.17 -15.74
C THR A 5 -15.89 16.03 -15.01
N ASP A 6 -15.97 15.93 -13.70
CA ASP A 6 -14.80 15.77 -12.83
C ASP A 6 -15.12 14.94 -11.58
N GLY A 7 -14.10 14.26 -11.06
CA GLY A 7 -14.12 13.51 -9.82
C GLY A 7 -13.04 13.98 -8.85
N SER A 8 -13.41 14.28 -7.60
CA SER A 8 -12.49 14.82 -6.60
C SER A 8 -12.48 14.03 -5.30
N GLY A 9 -11.32 14.04 -4.61
CA GLY A 9 -11.15 13.52 -3.26
C GLY A 9 -10.59 14.59 -2.33
N ILE A 10 -11.35 14.94 -1.26
CA ILE A 10 -10.97 15.91 -0.24
C ILE A 10 -11.35 15.36 1.13
N ASP A 11 -10.43 15.49 2.12
CA ASP A 11 -10.67 15.08 3.50
C ASP A 11 -11.25 13.66 3.62
N GLU A 12 -10.64 12.72 2.89
CA GLU A 12 -11.05 11.32 2.82
C GLU A 12 -12.44 11.09 2.21
N GLN A 13 -13.11 12.11 1.70
CA GLN A 13 -14.41 12.04 1.04
C GLN A 13 -14.27 12.17 -0.47
N ILE A 14 -15.12 11.46 -1.19
CA ILE A 14 -15.10 11.36 -2.65
C ILE A 14 -16.37 11.99 -3.23
N GLY A 15 -16.19 12.91 -4.16
CA GLY A 15 -17.27 13.61 -4.84
C GLY A 15 -17.13 13.60 -6.35
N ALA A 16 -18.24 13.73 -7.05
CA ALA A 16 -18.32 13.80 -8.51
C ALA A 16 -19.25 14.95 -8.92
N ALA A 17 -18.94 15.59 -10.05
CA ALA A 17 -19.81 16.61 -10.62
C ALA A 17 -19.87 16.55 -12.14
N ALA A 18 -21.05 16.88 -12.69
CA ALA A 18 -21.25 17.11 -14.11
C ALA A 18 -21.85 18.51 -14.31
N TYR A 19 -21.06 19.41 -14.88
CA TYR A 19 -21.44 20.77 -15.20
C TYR A 19 -21.89 20.89 -16.65
N ASN A 20 -23.17 21.15 -16.85
CA ASN A 20 -23.74 21.43 -18.15
C ASN A 20 -23.59 22.92 -18.48
N LYS A 21 -22.60 23.24 -19.32
CA LYS A 21 -22.34 24.61 -19.73
C LYS A 21 -23.47 25.22 -20.56
N THR A 22 -24.15 24.41 -21.40
CA THR A 22 -25.25 24.87 -22.26
C THR A 22 -26.45 25.37 -21.46
N LEU A 23 -26.78 24.72 -20.35
CA LEU A 23 -27.91 25.07 -19.48
C LEU A 23 -27.50 25.75 -18.18
N ASN A 24 -26.22 25.94 -17.95
CA ASN A 24 -25.66 26.44 -16.68
C ASN A 24 -26.18 25.65 -15.46
N GLN A 25 -26.22 24.33 -15.55
CA GLN A 25 -26.70 23.44 -14.50
C GLN A 25 -25.63 22.46 -14.07
N THR A 26 -25.57 22.17 -12.77
CA THR A 26 -24.64 21.19 -12.22
C THR A 26 -25.39 20.05 -11.50
N SER A 27 -24.92 18.83 -11.73
CA SER A 27 -25.27 17.68 -10.91
C SER A 27 -24.12 17.34 -9.98
N HIS A 28 -24.38 17.26 -8.69
CA HIS A 28 -23.41 16.85 -7.68
C HIS A 28 -23.72 15.46 -7.16
N GLN A 29 -22.68 14.70 -6.86
CA GLN A 29 -22.81 13.39 -6.26
C GLN A 29 -21.71 13.15 -5.23
N HIS A 30 -22.09 13.05 -3.97
CA HIS A 30 -21.20 12.60 -2.90
C HIS A 30 -21.19 11.07 -2.89
N LEU A 31 -20.03 10.46 -3.14
CA LEU A 31 -19.88 9.01 -3.15
C LEU A 31 -19.68 8.43 -1.75
N GLY A 32 -19.01 9.17 -0.88
CA GLY A 32 -18.68 8.76 0.47
C GLY A 32 -17.17 8.63 0.69
N HIS A 33 -16.80 7.90 1.75
CA HIS A 33 -15.42 7.81 2.23
C HIS A 33 -14.50 7.01 1.28
N GLN A 34 -13.22 7.41 1.17
CA GLN A 34 -12.20 6.79 0.31
C GLN A 34 -11.91 5.31 0.62
N THR A 35 -12.28 4.80 1.79
CA THR A 35 -12.23 3.34 2.07
C THR A 35 -13.25 2.55 1.26
N LYS A 36 -14.23 3.19 0.66
CA LYS A 36 -15.29 2.59 -0.16
C LYS A 36 -15.18 2.96 -1.64
N TYR A 37 -14.76 4.19 -1.95
CA TYR A 37 -14.70 4.73 -3.30
C TYR A 37 -13.37 5.44 -3.52
N ASN A 38 -12.89 5.50 -4.76
CA ASN A 38 -11.70 6.26 -5.15
C ASN A 38 -12.09 7.36 -6.16
N VAL A 39 -11.17 8.28 -6.42
CA VAL A 39 -11.37 9.37 -7.39
C VAL A 39 -11.73 8.84 -8.77
N TYR A 40 -11.11 7.74 -9.22
CA TYR A 40 -11.45 7.12 -10.50
C TYR A 40 -12.94 6.70 -10.62
N ALA A 41 -13.54 6.22 -9.52
CA ALA A 41 -14.99 5.96 -9.49
C ALA A 41 -15.81 7.24 -9.57
N ALA A 42 -15.33 8.32 -8.98
CA ALA A 42 -15.99 9.62 -9.08
C ALA A 42 -15.96 10.15 -10.52
N GLU A 43 -14.83 10.01 -11.22
CA GLU A 43 -14.73 10.36 -12.64
C GLU A 43 -15.76 9.63 -13.50
N LEU A 44 -15.84 8.31 -13.36
CA LEU A 44 -16.87 7.52 -14.06
C LEU A 44 -18.28 7.93 -13.67
N THR A 45 -18.52 8.21 -12.39
CA THR A 45 -19.82 8.65 -11.88
C THR A 45 -20.21 10.02 -12.44
N ALA A 46 -19.24 10.93 -12.58
CA ALA A 46 -19.45 12.24 -13.20
C ALA A 46 -19.84 12.12 -14.66
N ILE A 47 -19.15 11.27 -15.44
CA ILE A 47 -19.52 10.99 -16.84
C ILE A 47 -20.94 10.43 -16.91
N GLN A 48 -21.27 9.43 -16.09
CA GLN A 48 -22.61 8.86 -16.03
C GLN A 48 -23.68 9.93 -15.69
N ALA A 49 -23.38 10.82 -14.74
CA ALA A 49 -24.30 11.91 -14.40
C ALA A 49 -24.50 12.87 -15.58
N GLY A 50 -23.45 13.16 -16.36
CA GLY A 50 -23.53 13.94 -17.58
C GLY A 50 -24.42 13.28 -18.63
N ILE A 51 -24.25 11.98 -18.88
CA ILE A 51 -25.13 11.22 -19.81
C ILE A 51 -26.57 11.27 -19.31
N SER A 52 -26.78 11.06 -18.01
CA SER A 52 -28.13 11.10 -17.42
C SER A 52 -28.80 12.48 -17.50
N GLN A 53 -28.02 13.58 -17.43
CA GLN A 53 -28.55 14.93 -17.66
C GLN A 53 -29.02 15.08 -19.11
N TRP A 54 -28.17 14.70 -20.07
CA TRP A 54 -28.48 14.80 -21.49
C TRP A 54 -29.66 13.90 -21.89
N ALA A 55 -29.71 12.66 -21.39
CA ALA A 55 -30.76 11.70 -21.71
C ALA A 55 -32.20 12.23 -21.48
N ARG A 56 -32.38 13.12 -20.51
CA ARG A 56 -33.68 13.73 -20.19
C ARG A 56 -34.18 14.73 -21.24
N ILE A 57 -33.27 15.30 -22.01
CA ILE A 57 -33.53 16.41 -22.93
C ILE A 57 -32.93 16.18 -24.32
N ARG A 58 -32.49 14.94 -24.59
CA ARG A 58 -31.83 14.57 -25.88
C ARG A 58 -32.72 14.83 -27.13
N GLY A 59 -34.02 14.89 -26.95
CA GLY A 59 -34.93 15.29 -28.04
C GLY A 59 -34.77 16.74 -28.46
N LEU A 60 -34.38 17.65 -27.57
CA LEU A 60 -34.08 19.06 -27.85
C LEU A 60 -32.61 19.27 -28.27
N TYR A 61 -31.71 18.43 -27.81
CA TYR A 61 -30.28 18.50 -28.07
C TYR A 61 -29.77 17.15 -28.60
N PRO A 62 -29.91 16.85 -29.87
CA PRO A 62 -29.59 15.52 -30.42
C PRO A 62 -28.07 15.20 -30.38
N VAL A 63 -27.20 16.21 -30.26
CA VAL A 63 -25.74 16.02 -30.17
C VAL A 63 -25.24 16.49 -28.78
N CYS A 64 -24.50 15.62 -28.11
CA CYS A 64 -23.87 15.92 -26.82
C CYS A 64 -22.38 15.64 -26.87
N TYR A 65 -21.62 16.54 -26.25
CA TYR A 65 -20.20 16.38 -25.94
C TYR A 65 -20.01 16.36 -24.43
N ILE A 66 -19.46 15.27 -23.92
CA ILE A 66 -19.04 15.13 -22.51
C ILE A 66 -17.52 15.23 -22.46
N TYR A 67 -17.03 16.24 -21.78
CA TYR A 67 -15.61 16.50 -21.57
C TYR A 67 -15.17 15.99 -20.21
N THR A 68 -14.07 15.26 -20.18
CA THR A 68 -13.41 14.76 -18.95
C THR A 68 -11.91 14.82 -19.09
N ASP A 69 -11.19 15.09 -18.04
CA ASP A 69 -9.73 15.01 -18.01
C ASP A 69 -9.20 13.64 -17.55
N SER A 70 -10.11 12.72 -17.24
CA SER A 70 -9.78 11.34 -16.89
C SER A 70 -9.55 10.45 -18.11
N GLN A 71 -8.31 10.39 -18.60
CA GLN A 71 -7.95 9.48 -19.70
C GLN A 71 -8.28 8.01 -19.37
N ALA A 72 -8.09 7.62 -18.09
CA ALA A 72 -8.40 6.27 -17.62
C ALA A 72 -9.90 5.95 -17.75
N ALA A 73 -10.79 6.91 -17.48
CA ALA A 73 -12.23 6.74 -17.64
C ALA A 73 -12.61 6.57 -19.12
N CYS A 74 -12.08 7.41 -20.02
CA CYS A 74 -12.28 7.28 -21.46
C CYS A 74 -11.84 5.90 -21.98
N MET A 75 -10.64 5.45 -21.60
CA MET A 75 -10.12 4.14 -21.99
C MET A 75 -11.00 2.99 -21.49
N SER A 76 -11.53 3.11 -20.29
CA SER A 76 -12.37 2.07 -19.68
C SER A 76 -13.74 1.94 -20.32
N ILE A 77 -14.29 3.04 -20.81
CA ILE A 77 -15.55 3.05 -21.55
C ILE A 77 -15.34 2.51 -22.97
N SER A 78 -14.25 2.89 -23.64
CA SER A 78 -13.95 2.45 -25.02
C SER A 78 -13.50 0.99 -25.10
N LYS A 79 -12.84 0.46 -24.06
CA LYS A 79 -12.34 -0.93 -23.97
C LYS A 79 -12.66 -1.52 -22.60
N PRO A 80 -13.93 -1.90 -22.36
CA PRO A 80 -14.36 -2.40 -21.06
C PRO A 80 -13.67 -3.73 -20.73
N GLY A 81 -13.20 -3.85 -19.49
CA GLY A 81 -12.46 -5.02 -18.99
C GLY A 81 -12.66 -5.24 -17.50
N ARG A 82 -11.92 -6.18 -16.93
CA ARG A 82 -11.93 -6.43 -15.46
C ARG A 82 -11.15 -5.33 -14.75
N GLN A 83 -11.85 -4.36 -14.16
CA GLN A 83 -11.25 -3.19 -13.54
C GLN A 83 -12.02 -2.71 -12.31
N SER A 84 -11.42 -1.77 -11.57
CA SER A 84 -12.14 -1.03 -10.52
C SER A 84 -13.25 -0.19 -11.17
N GLY A 85 -14.40 -0.04 -10.50
CA GLY A 85 -15.53 0.73 -11.06
C GLY A 85 -16.31 0.05 -12.18
N GLN A 86 -16.09 -1.25 -12.43
CA GLN A 86 -16.72 -1.97 -13.54
C GLN A 86 -18.26 -1.84 -13.56
N SER A 87 -18.92 -1.84 -12.41
CA SER A 87 -20.37 -1.64 -12.33
C SER A 87 -20.83 -0.27 -12.85
N ILE A 88 -19.99 0.76 -12.67
CA ILE A 88 -20.28 2.11 -13.18
C ILE A 88 -20.09 2.13 -14.69
N VAL A 89 -19.02 1.50 -15.20
CA VAL A 89 -18.76 1.37 -16.65
C VAL A 89 -19.90 0.63 -17.33
N ILE A 90 -20.39 -0.49 -16.78
CA ILE A 90 -21.53 -1.23 -17.32
C ILE A 90 -22.76 -0.31 -17.41
N ASN A 91 -23.09 0.43 -16.36
CA ASN A 91 -24.23 1.34 -16.39
C ASN A 91 -24.06 2.50 -17.39
N ILE A 92 -22.82 2.95 -17.63
CA ILE A 92 -22.53 3.93 -18.69
C ILE A 92 -22.82 3.31 -20.07
N LEU A 93 -22.35 2.08 -20.31
CA LEU A 93 -22.55 1.38 -21.57
C LEU A 93 -24.04 1.10 -21.82
N ASP A 94 -24.78 0.65 -20.81
CA ASP A 94 -26.23 0.46 -20.89
C ASP A 94 -26.94 1.76 -21.29
N GLN A 95 -26.52 2.92 -20.72
CA GLN A 95 -27.07 4.22 -21.12
C GLN A 95 -26.68 4.62 -22.54
N ILE A 96 -25.50 4.23 -23.02
CA ILE A 96 -25.06 4.48 -24.41
C ILE A 96 -25.86 3.63 -25.37
N ASP A 97 -26.13 2.38 -25.04
CA ASP A 97 -26.91 1.46 -25.88
C ASP A 97 -28.38 1.90 -26.07
N GLU A 98 -28.90 2.71 -25.11
CA GLU A 98 -30.23 3.32 -25.22
C GLU A 98 -30.29 4.55 -26.13
N ILE A 99 -29.18 4.97 -26.73
CA ILE A 99 -29.12 6.14 -27.60
C ILE A 99 -29.66 5.77 -29.00
N GLY A 100 -30.67 6.51 -29.42
CA GLY A 100 -31.31 6.29 -30.73
C GLY A 100 -30.46 6.77 -31.89
N PRO A 101 -30.78 6.30 -33.12
CA PRO A 101 -29.96 6.57 -34.31
C PRO A 101 -29.89 8.05 -34.73
N GLN A 102 -30.80 8.87 -34.23
CA GLN A 102 -30.83 10.32 -34.51
C GLN A 102 -30.07 11.15 -33.47
N GLN A 103 -29.39 10.48 -32.55
CA GLN A 103 -28.70 11.10 -31.41
C GLN A 103 -27.22 10.73 -31.45
N GLN A 104 -26.36 11.67 -31.04
CA GLN A 104 -24.92 11.46 -31.02
C GLN A 104 -24.35 11.87 -29.69
N LEU A 105 -23.66 10.93 -29.01
CA LEU A 105 -22.89 11.17 -27.82
C LEU A 105 -21.39 11.07 -28.14
N ASN A 106 -20.65 12.09 -27.74
CA ASN A 106 -19.20 12.12 -27.85
C ASN A 106 -18.60 12.29 -26.43
N ILE A 107 -17.79 11.33 -26.01
CA ILE A 107 -16.99 11.46 -24.77
C ILE A 107 -15.58 11.87 -25.20
N VAL A 108 -15.16 13.05 -24.79
CA VAL A 108 -13.94 13.70 -25.26
C VAL A 108 -12.99 13.91 -24.09
N TRP A 109 -11.78 13.40 -24.21
CA TRP A 109 -10.72 13.72 -23.26
C TRP A 109 -10.19 15.13 -23.52
N ILE A 110 -9.98 15.88 -22.42
CA ILE A 110 -9.34 17.20 -22.43
C ILE A 110 -8.22 17.23 -21.39
N PRO A 111 -7.19 18.06 -21.56
CA PRO A 111 -6.15 18.21 -20.54
C PRO A 111 -6.70 18.91 -19.30
N GLY A 112 -6.38 18.35 -18.12
CA GLY A 112 -6.73 18.96 -16.82
C GLY A 112 -5.89 20.20 -16.53
N HIS A 113 -6.43 21.12 -15.73
CA HIS A 113 -5.73 22.31 -15.21
C HIS A 113 -5.07 23.22 -16.27
N GLN A 114 -5.68 23.33 -17.46
CA GLN A 114 -5.22 24.18 -18.56
C GLN A 114 -6.08 25.44 -18.76
N GLY A 115 -6.80 25.86 -17.72
CA GLY A 115 -7.65 27.06 -17.80
C GLY A 115 -8.92 26.88 -18.64
N ILE A 116 -9.35 25.64 -18.94
CA ILE A 116 -10.61 25.37 -19.61
C ILE A 116 -11.74 25.66 -18.62
N GLU A 117 -12.45 26.80 -18.80
CA GLU A 117 -13.47 27.30 -17.88
C GLU A 117 -14.48 26.22 -17.41
N GLY A 118 -14.97 25.40 -18.35
CA GLY A 118 -15.94 24.34 -18.03
C GLY A 118 -15.34 23.24 -17.15
N ASN A 119 -14.07 22.87 -17.37
CA ASN A 119 -13.35 21.88 -16.58
C ASN A 119 -13.04 22.40 -15.16
N GLU A 120 -12.53 23.64 -15.06
CA GLU A 120 -12.27 24.29 -13.77
C GLU A 120 -13.56 24.43 -12.93
N ARG A 121 -14.69 24.66 -13.62
CA ARG A 121 -15.99 24.68 -12.96
C ARG A 121 -16.40 23.29 -12.47
N ALA A 122 -16.25 22.23 -13.29
CA ALA A 122 -16.56 20.86 -12.91
C ALA A 122 -15.68 20.40 -11.73
N ASP A 123 -14.37 20.70 -11.74
CA ASP A 123 -13.44 20.43 -10.64
C ASP A 123 -13.89 21.09 -9.32
N LYS A 124 -14.22 22.39 -9.36
CA LYS A 124 -14.75 23.10 -8.19
C LYS A 124 -16.03 22.48 -7.64
N GLU A 125 -16.94 22.08 -8.51
CA GLU A 125 -18.19 21.46 -8.14
C GLU A 125 -18.01 20.03 -7.61
N ALA A 126 -17.04 19.25 -8.14
CA ALA A 126 -16.67 17.95 -7.62
C ALA A 126 -16.06 18.03 -6.20
N LYS A 127 -15.20 19.04 -5.97
CA LYS A 127 -14.67 19.35 -4.62
C LYS A 127 -15.78 19.70 -3.65
N THR A 128 -16.73 20.54 -4.07
CA THR A 128 -17.92 20.87 -3.27
C THR A 128 -18.75 19.63 -2.95
N ALA A 129 -18.94 18.73 -3.91
CA ALA A 129 -19.67 17.48 -3.72
C ALA A 129 -18.97 16.55 -2.72
N ALA A 130 -17.62 16.51 -2.71
CA ALA A 130 -16.85 15.74 -1.73
C ALA A 130 -17.07 16.27 -0.30
N GLN A 131 -17.11 17.58 -0.12
CA GLN A 131 -17.23 18.24 1.21
C GLN A 131 -18.66 18.32 1.74
N SER A 132 -19.68 18.07 0.92
CA SER A 132 -21.08 18.31 1.27
C SER A 132 -21.96 17.05 1.17
N PRO A 133 -21.92 16.15 2.14
CA PRO A 133 -22.67 14.88 2.10
C PRO A 133 -24.20 15.07 1.98
N GLY A 134 -24.72 16.23 2.40
CA GLY A 134 -26.17 16.52 2.40
C GLY A 134 -26.75 16.88 1.03
N ILE A 135 -25.93 17.20 0.03
CA ILE A 135 -26.37 17.62 -1.30
C ILE A 135 -26.63 16.41 -2.22
N SER A 136 -26.20 15.24 -1.81
CA SER A 136 -26.11 14.07 -2.67
C SER A 136 -27.31 13.13 -2.55
N ARG A 137 -27.80 12.66 -3.69
CA ARG A 137 -28.61 11.43 -3.76
C ARG A 137 -27.73 10.27 -3.31
N ARG A 138 -28.28 9.32 -2.53
CA ARG A 138 -27.59 8.10 -2.09
C ARG A 138 -26.93 7.43 -3.28
N THR A 139 -25.62 7.17 -3.18
CA THR A 139 -24.87 6.40 -4.18
C THR A 139 -25.53 5.05 -4.40
N ARG A 140 -25.85 4.74 -5.65
CA ARG A 140 -26.45 3.46 -6.06
C ARG A 140 -25.44 2.32 -6.20
N TYR A 141 -24.14 2.63 -6.04
CA TYR A 141 -23.08 1.66 -6.27
C TYR A 141 -22.60 1.01 -4.98
N SER A 142 -22.30 -0.27 -5.08
CA SER A 142 -21.62 -0.99 -4.00
C SER A 142 -20.18 -0.47 -3.82
N PRO A 143 -19.64 -0.52 -2.60
CA PRO A 143 -18.23 -0.18 -2.35
C PRO A 143 -17.30 -0.94 -3.28
N GLN A 144 -16.23 -0.27 -3.73
CA GLN A 144 -15.27 -0.88 -4.63
C GLN A 144 -14.42 -1.92 -3.91
N LYS A 145 -14.28 -3.10 -4.50
CA LYS A 145 -13.48 -4.20 -3.95
C LYS A 145 -12.03 -3.80 -3.68
N SER A 146 -11.44 -2.98 -4.56
CA SER A 146 -10.06 -2.47 -4.40
C SER A 146 -9.91 -1.61 -3.15
N CYS A 147 -10.82 -0.67 -2.90
CA CYS A 147 -10.80 0.20 -1.72
C CYS A 147 -11.03 -0.62 -0.44
N SER A 148 -12.05 -1.48 -0.43
CA SER A 148 -12.34 -2.35 0.71
C SER A 148 -11.16 -3.28 1.04
N ALA A 149 -10.48 -3.84 0.03
CA ALA A 149 -9.31 -4.68 0.25
C ALA A 149 -8.12 -3.90 0.83
N GLN A 150 -7.91 -2.65 0.41
CA GLN A 150 -6.88 -1.77 0.97
C GLN A 150 -7.19 -1.41 2.43
N ASP A 151 -8.42 -1.06 2.75
CA ASP A 151 -8.86 -0.75 4.11
C ASP A 151 -8.70 -1.96 5.05
N ILE A 152 -9.13 -3.14 4.61
CA ILE A 152 -8.94 -4.39 5.37
C ILE A 152 -7.46 -4.67 5.62
N LYS A 153 -6.60 -4.51 4.61
CA LYS A 153 -5.14 -4.69 4.77
C LYS A 153 -4.55 -3.68 5.76
N ALA A 154 -4.98 -2.42 5.71
CA ALA A 154 -4.53 -1.38 6.62
C ALA A 154 -4.94 -1.71 8.06
N LYS A 155 -6.20 -2.06 8.29
CA LYS A 155 -6.72 -2.47 9.60
C LYS A 155 -6.04 -3.71 10.14
N ALA A 156 -5.85 -4.73 9.31
CA ALA A 156 -5.13 -5.95 9.67
C ALA A 156 -3.68 -5.65 10.07
N LYS A 157 -3.00 -4.75 9.35
CA LYS A 157 -1.64 -4.33 9.69
C LYS A 157 -1.57 -3.62 11.04
N VAL A 158 -2.50 -2.71 11.32
CA VAL A 158 -2.58 -2.00 12.61
C VAL A 158 -2.87 -2.98 13.74
N GLN A 159 -3.82 -3.90 13.55
CA GLN A 159 -4.15 -4.91 14.57
C GLN A 159 -2.96 -5.86 14.81
N TRP A 160 -2.29 -6.29 13.75
CA TRP A 160 -1.09 -7.12 13.86
C TRP A 160 0.01 -6.38 14.63
N GLN A 161 0.23 -5.09 14.33
CA GLN A 161 1.23 -4.27 15.02
C GLN A 161 0.93 -4.16 16.52
N LYS A 162 -0.31 -3.89 16.89
CA LYS A 162 -0.74 -3.85 18.31
C LYS A 162 -0.51 -5.19 19.01
N THR A 163 -0.86 -6.30 18.38
CA THR A 163 -0.65 -7.64 18.94
C THR A 163 0.85 -7.96 19.09
N TRP A 164 1.65 -7.52 18.12
CA TRP A 164 3.10 -7.67 18.13
C TRP A 164 3.76 -6.87 19.25
N GLU A 165 3.37 -5.60 19.42
CA GLU A 165 3.89 -4.71 20.47
C GLU A 165 3.47 -5.15 21.89
N ALA A 166 2.28 -5.72 22.04
CA ALA A 166 1.81 -6.28 23.31
C ALA A 166 2.62 -7.48 23.78
N GLY A 167 3.54 -8.00 22.96
CA GLY A 167 4.54 -8.98 23.40
C GLY A 167 3.98 -10.35 23.74
N ALA A 168 3.01 -10.83 23.02
CA ALA A 168 2.43 -12.14 23.20
C ALA A 168 3.48 -13.27 23.07
N GLY A 169 4.16 -13.59 24.14
CA GLY A 169 4.79 -14.88 24.41
C GLY A 169 6.18 -15.10 23.80
N THR A 170 6.31 -16.02 22.87
CA THR A 170 7.54 -16.71 22.45
C THR A 170 8.51 -15.89 21.60
N ALA A 171 8.12 -14.73 21.09
CA ALA A 171 8.90 -13.94 20.13
C ALA A 171 9.71 -12.79 20.73
N ARG A 172 9.92 -12.73 22.04
CA ARG A 172 10.62 -11.60 22.72
C ARG A 172 11.99 -11.26 22.12
N HIS A 173 12.78 -12.26 21.76
CA HIS A 173 14.09 -12.03 21.15
C HIS A 173 13.94 -11.37 19.76
N LEU A 174 13.06 -11.87 18.93
CA LEU A 174 12.76 -11.32 17.61
C LEU A 174 12.14 -9.92 17.70
N GLN A 175 11.29 -9.66 18.69
CA GLN A 175 10.72 -8.33 18.92
C GLN A 175 11.79 -7.28 19.23
N ARG A 176 12.77 -7.59 20.10
CA ARG A 176 13.88 -6.68 20.40
C ARG A 176 14.67 -6.28 19.15
N ILE A 177 14.79 -7.20 18.18
CA ILE A 177 15.50 -6.96 16.93
C ILE A 177 14.66 -6.11 15.98
N LEU A 178 13.34 -6.35 15.87
CA LEU A 178 12.49 -5.79 14.83
C LEU A 178 11.88 -4.43 15.19
N ILE A 179 11.66 -4.15 16.49
CA ILE A 179 10.99 -2.90 16.90
C ILE A 179 11.92 -1.69 16.86
N LYS A 180 13.21 -1.86 17.15
CA LYS A 180 14.12 -0.72 17.39
C LYS A 180 14.66 -0.02 16.14
N GLU A 181 14.68 -0.63 14.95
CA GLU A 181 15.46 -0.08 13.84
C GLU A 181 14.83 -0.20 12.44
N GLY A 182 13.51 -0.31 12.32
CA GLY A 182 12.89 -0.45 10.99
C GLY A 182 13.43 -1.66 10.21
N ALA A 183 13.71 -2.75 10.91
CA ALA A 183 14.34 -3.94 10.35
C ALA A 183 13.54 -4.48 9.15
N GLU A 184 14.24 -4.88 8.10
CA GLU A 184 13.62 -5.52 6.95
C GLU A 184 12.91 -6.81 7.39
N MET A 185 11.63 -6.96 7.02
CA MET A 185 10.80 -8.09 7.40
C MET A 185 10.44 -8.96 6.21
N GLY A 186 10.26 -10.27 6.49
CA GLY A 186 9.67 -11.21 5.57
C GLY A 186 10.40 -11.38 4.23
N PRO A 187 9.67 -11.56 3.13
CA PRO A 187 10.24 -11.89 1.82
C PRO A 187 11.27 -10.89 1.30
N LYS A 188 11.12 -9.60 1.64
CA LYS A 188 12.03 -8.53 1.17
C LYS A 188 13.48 -8.75 1.62
N LEU A 189 13.68 -9.27 2.83
CA LEU A 189 15.02 -9.58 3.34
C LEU A 189 15.53 -10.89 2.79
N TYR A 190 14.74 -11.96 2.90
CA TYR A 190 15.18 -13.31 2.54
C TYR A 190 15.38 -13.50 1.03
N ASN A 191 14.59 -12.85 0.19
CA ASN A 191 14.77 -12.89 -1.28
C ASN A 191 16.09 -12.29 -1.76
N LYS A 192 16.72 -11.43 -0.93
CA LYS A 192 18.06 -10.88 -1.23
C LYS A 192 19.19 -11.83 -0.82
N ILE A 193 18.90 -12.86 -0.04
CA ILE A 193 19.88 -13.84 0.45
C ILE A 193 19.80 -15.10 -0.41
N ARG A 194 20.66 -15.20 -1.42
CA ARG A 194 20.63 -16.30 -2.41
C ARG A 194 21.03 -17.67 -1.85
N ASN A 195 21.80 -17.70 -0.77
CA ASN A 195 22.31 -18.93 -0.17
C ASN A 195 21.39 -19.38 0.97
N ARG A 196 20.88 -20.64 0.88
CA ARG A 196 19.97 -21.23 1.87
C ARG A 196 20.58 -21.33 3.28
N GLU A 197 21.84 -21.69 3.38
CA GLU A 197 22.56 -21.79 4.64
C GLU A 197 22.62 -20.42 5.33
N SER A 198 22.98 -19.38 4.57
CA SER A 198 23.00 -18.00 5.07
C SER A 198 21.63 -17.52 5.52
N ALA A 199 20.57 -17.87 4.79
CA ALA A 199 19.19 -17.54 5.20
C ALA A 199 18.81 -18.28 6.48
N SER A 200 19.18 -19.56 6.61
CA SER A 200 18.95 -20.36 7.83
C SER A 200 19.68 -19.76 9.03
N THR A 201 20.94 -19.41 8.88
CA THR A 201 21.75 -18.79 9.95
C THR A 201 21.16 -17.45 10.38
N LEU A 202 20.68 -16.62 9.44
CA LEU A 202 19.98 -15.38 9.77
C LEU A 202 18.72 -15.62 10.59
N VAL A 203 17.90 -16.59 10.20
CA VAL A 203 16.70 -16.97 10.97
C VAL A 203 17.08 -17.43 12.38
N GLN A 204 18.09 -18.27 12.49
CA GLN A 204 18.59 -18.76 13.79
C GLN A 204 19.03 -17.62 14.71
N LEU A 205 19.82 -16.67 14.20
CA LEU A 205 20.25 -15.49 14.97
C LEU A 205 19.07 -14.59 15.37
N ARG A 206 18.12 -14.37 14.46
CA ARG A 206 16.93 -13.54 14.70
C ARG A 206 15.96 -14.14 15.71
N THR A 207 15.83 -15.44 15.72
CA THR A 207 14.91 -16.15 16.64
C THR A 207 15.58 -16.54 17.94
N GLY A 208 16.91 -16.54 17.99
CA GLY A 208 17.69 -17.10 19.10
C GLY A 208 17.67 -18.64 19.15
N HIS A 209 17.04 -19.29 18.18
CA HIS A 209 17.03 -20.75 18.03
C HIS A 209 18.23 -21.19 17.20
N CYS A 210 19.42 -21.05 17.78
CA CYS A 210 20.70 -21.23 17.10
C CYS A 210 21.59 -22.24 17.84
N ARG A 211 22.71 -22.63 17.23
CA ARG A 211 23.66 -23.62 17.78
C ARG A 211 24.54 -23.07 18.93
N LEU A 212 24.13 -21.99 19.60
CA LEU A 212 24.82 -21.44 20.74
C LEU A 212 24.40 -22.16 22.03
N ASN A 213 25.32 -22.26 23.01
CA ASN A 213 25.14 -23.10 24.16
C ASN A 213 23.91 -22.74 25.00
N LYS A 214 23.53 -21.46 25.09
CA LYS A 214 22.30 -21.07 25.82
C LYS A 214 21.06 -21.72 25.23
N TYR A 215 20.92 -21.73 23.91
CA TYR A 215 19.79 -22.39 23.28
C TYR A 215 19.87 -23.91 23.37
N LEU A 216 21.06 -24.49 23.12
CA LEU A 216 21.28 -25.93 23.19
C LEU A 216 21.02 -26.46 24.59
N HIS A 217 21.43 -25.76 25.65
CA HIS A 217 21.13 -26.10 27.03
C HIS A 217 19.62 -26.05 27.32
N ARG A 218 18.94 -25.02 26.85
CA ARG A 218 17.47 -24.92 26.99
C ARG A 218 16.72 -26.10 26.39
N ILE A 219 17.20 -26.65 25.28
CA ILE A 219 16.60 -27.84 24.62
C ILE A 219 17.25 -29.17 25.05
N ARG A 220 18.04 -29.15 26.16
CA ARG A 220 18.71 -30.33 26.75
C ARG A 220 19.67 -31.06 25.80
N LYS A 221 20.33 -30.33 24.90
CA LYS A 221 21.38 -30.85 23.98
C LYS A 221 22.79 -30.51 24.44
N LYS A 222 22.95 -29.74 25.51
CA LYS A 222 24.19 -29.37 26.19
C LYS A 222 23.92 -29.30 27.66
N ASP A 223 24.90 -29.64 28.49
CA ASP A 223 24.81 -29.61 29.94
C ASP A 223 24.95 -28.21 30.53
N SER A 224 25.57 -27.30 29.81
CA SER A 224 25.78 -25.92 30.23
C SER A 224 25.44 -24.91 29.16
N ALA A 225 24.89 -23.77 29.60
CA ALA A 225 24.64 -22.59 28.76
C ALA A 225 25.90 -21.73 28.57
N MET A 226 26.97 -21.98 29.34
CA MET A 226 28.19 -21.17 29.36
C MET A 226 28.94 -21.20 28.01
N CYS A 227 29.50 -20.06 27.66
CA CYS A 227 30.42 -19.95 26.54
C CYS A 227 31.78 -20.58 26.87
N GLU A 228 32.47 -21.11 25.89
CA GLU A 228 33.84 -21.63 26.07
C GLU A 228 34.85 -20.57 26.54
N CYS A 229 34.50 -19.28 26.49
CA CYS A 229 35.32 -18.20 27.04
C CYS A 229 35.13 -18.02 28.56
N GLU A 230 34.23 -18.77 29.18
CA GLU A 230 33.90 -18.78 30.61
C GLU A 230 33.41 -17.44 31.19
N GLN A 231 33.23 -16.41 30.37
CA GLN A 231 32.80 -15.07 30.83
C GLN A 231 31.28 -14.82 30.77
N GLY A 232 30.49 -15.82 30.42
CA GLY A 232 29.04 -15.71 30.42
C GLY A 232 28.35 -16.76 29.60
N GLU A 233 27.01 -16.74 29.61
CA GLU A 233 26.20 -17.61 28.78
C GLU A 233 26.40 -17.30 27.30
N GLU A 234 26.47 -18.33 26.47
CA GLU A 234 26.64 -18.17 25.01
C GLU A 234 25.31 -17.81 24.36
N THR A 235 24.92 -16.54 24.49
CA THR A 235 23.76 -15.94 23.83
C THR A 235 24.15 -15.40 22.43
N VAL A 236 23.16 -15.02 21.61
CA VAL A 236 23.41 -14.31 20.35
C VAL A 236 24.13 -12.99 20.60
N GLU A 237 23.75 -12.27 21.64
CA GLU A 237 24.36 -11.00 22.03
C GLU A 237 25.82 -11.20 22.46
N HIS A 238 26.07 -12.14 23.37
CA HIS A 238 27.42 -12.48 23.82
C HIS A 238 28.32 -12.87 22.61
N TYR A 239 27.84 -13.76 21.74
CA TYR A 239 28.59 -14.21 20.58
C TYR A 239 28.96 -13.07 19.63
N LEU A 240 27.97 -12.23 19.26
CA LEU A 240 28.18 -11.19 18.26
C LEU A 240 28.91 -9.96 18.84
N LEU A 241 28.72 -9.61 20.11
CA LEU A 241 29.10 -8.31 20.65
C LEU A 241 30.15 -8.37 21.77
N GLU A 242 30.20 -9.43 22.57
CA GLU A 242 30.90 -9.42 23.83
C GLU A 242 32.05 -10.41 23.92
N CYS A 243 31.88 -11.64 23.40
CA CYS A 243 32.80 -12.76 23.63
C CYS A 243 34.26 -12.39 23.32
N PRO A 244 35.19 -12.50 24.31
CA PRO A 244 36.58 -12.15 24.08
C PRO A 244 37.29 -13.07 23.10
N LYS A 245 36.84 -14.32 22.97
CA LYS A 245 37.39 -15.30 22.01
C LYS A 245 37.32 -14.78 20.55
N TYR A 246 36.35 -13.92 20.21
CA TYR A 246 36.12 -13.41 18.86
C TYR A 246 36.41 -11.92 18.73
N ARG A 247 37.28 -11.36 19.59
CA ARG A 247 37.58 -9.92 19.65
C ARG A 247 38.15 -9.41 18.31
N GLU A 248 39.07 -10.14 17.70
CA GLU A 248 39.74 -9.68 16.46
C GLU A 248 38.76 -9.73 15.27
N GLN A 249 38.00 -10.79 15.13
CA GLN A 249 36.97 -10.90 14.07
C GLN A 249 35.91 -9.80 14.23
N ARG A 250 35.51 -9.50 15.47
CA ARG A 250 34.58 -8.42 15.78
C ARG A 250 35.15 -7.04 15.48
N ARG A 251 36.46 -6.83 15.64
CA ARG A 251 37.12 -5.59 15.23
C ARG A 251 36.98 -5.38 13.73
N GLY A 252 37.15 -6.42 12.92
CA GLY A 252 36.90 -6.41 11.48
C GLY A 252 35.45 -6.05 11.15
N LEU A 253 34.49 -6.76 11.75
CA LEU A 253 33.07 -6.49 11.59
C LEU A 253 32.69 -5.03 11.90
N ARG A 254 33.21 -4.49 13.02
CA ARG A 254 32.97 -3.10 13.44
C ARG A 254 33.47 -2.07 12.42
N LYS A 255 34.61 -2.31 11.77
CA LYS A 255 35.13 -1.42 10.71
C LYS A 255 34.18 -1.37 9.50
N GLU A 256 33.58 -2.50 9.15
CA GLU A 256 32.71 -2.63 7.98
C GLU A 256 31.31 -2.04 8.22
N VAL A 257 30.71 -2.25 9.41
CA VAL A 257 29.31 -1.85 9.67
C VAL A 257 29.17 -0.50 10.38
N GLY A 258 30.23 0.00 11.00
CA GLY A 258 30.24 1.20 11.85
C GLY A 258 29.75 0.91 13.28
N ILE A 259 30.16 1.79 14.21
CA ILE A 259 29.87 1.63 15.64
C ILE A 259 28.36 1.68 15.95
N GLU A 260 27.62 2.48 15.22
CA GLU A 260 26.17 2.68 15.44
C GLU A 260 25.36 1.39 15.21
N LYS A 261 25.85 0.52 14.32
CA LYS A 261 25.19 -0.76 14.00
C LYS A 261 25.74 -1.95 14.78
N MET A 262 26.67 -1.72 15.69
CA MET A 262 27.22 -2.76 16.56
C MET A 262 26.25 -3.09 17.71
N ASN A 263 25.07 -3.54 17.34
CA ASN A 263 24.06 -4.15 18.21
C ASN A 263 23.37 -5.29 17.44
N VAL A 264 22.69 -6.18 18.13
CA VAL A 264 22.08 -7.37 17.48
C VAL A 264 21.12 -6.97 16.37
N ALA A 265 20.26 -5.98 16.61
CA ALA A 265 19.30 -5.50 15.61
C ALA A 265 19.99 -4.93 14.37
N GLY A 266 21.03 -4.13 14.54
CA GLY A 266 21.82 -3.57 13.44
C GLY A 266 22.52 -4.64 12.61
N LEU A 267 23.06 -5.68 13.24
CA LEU A 267 23.84 -6.74 12.57
C LEU A 267 22.97 -7.73 11.78
N VAL A 268 21.73 -8.02 12.27
CA VAL A 268 20.83 -8.99 11.63
C VAL A 268 19.54 -8.37 11.10
N GLY A 269 19.41 -7.03 11.16
CA GLY A 269 18.18 -6.30 10.79
C GLY A 269 18.04 -6.04 9.30
N SER A 270 19.14 -5.93 8.55
CA SER A 270 19.12 -5.63 7.11
C SER A 270 20.01 -6.55 6.30
N HIS A 271 19.71 -6.71 5.02
CA HIS A 271 20.53 -7.48 4.10
C HIS A 271 21.96 -6.92 3.99
N LYS A 272 22.10 -5.61 3.96
CA LYS A 272 23.42 -4.95 3.79
C LYS A 272 24.36 -5.26 4.96
N THR A 273 23.90 -5.08 6.19
CA THR A 273 24.72 -5.37 7.38
C THR A 273 24.92 -6.86 7.60
N TYR A 274 23.92 -7.68 7.28
CA TYR A 274 24.01 -9.12 7.43
C TYR A 274 25.10 -9.75 6.55
N GLN A 275 25.43 -9.18 5.40
CA GLN A 275 26.56 -9.68 4.58
C GLN A 275 27.88 -9.62 5.34
N HIS A 276 28.15 -8.56 6.08
CA HIS A 276 29.35 -8.42 6.91
C HIS A 276 29.28 -9.33 8.16
N THR A 277 28.09 -9.45 8.75
CA THR A 277 27.87 -10.39 9.87
C THR A 277 28.11 -11.84 9.44
N ARG A 278 27.71 -12.22 8.23
CA ARG A 278 27.96 -13.55 7.67
C ARG A 278 29.46 -13.82 7.51
N LYS A 279 30.24 -12.82 7.05
CA LYS A 279 31.70 -12.95 6.97
C LYS A 279 32.30 -13.22 8.35
N TYR A 280 31.90 -12.44 9.36
CA TYR A 280 32.27 -12.67 10.77
C TYR A 280 31.94 -14.09 11.23
N ILE A 281 30.75 -14.61 10.94
CA ILE A 281 30.33 -15.97 11.31
C ILE A 281 31.26 -17.02 10.67
N GLY A 282 31.60 -16.84 9.39
CA GLY A 282 32.55 -17.71 8.70
C GLY A 282 33.95 -17.70 9.33
N GLU A 283 34.46 -16.50 9.67
CA GLU A 283 35.77 -16.32 10.32
C GLU A 283 35.85 -16.93 11.74
N THR A 284 34.73 -16.93 12.47
CA THR A 284 34.66 -17.56 13.81
C THR A 284 34.51 -19.08 13.77
N GLY A 285 33.95 -19.62 12.68
CA GLY A 285 33.65 -21.04 12.53
C GLY A 285 32.59 -21.58 13.52
N ARG A 286 32.01 -20.72 14.39
CA ARG A 286 31.18 -21.17 15.51
C ARG A 286 29.78 -21.64 15.11
N MET A 287 29.25 -21.12 14.03
CA MET A 287 27.90 -21.44 13.55
C MET A 287 27.88 -22.13 12.17
N THR A 288 29.03 -22.51 11.67
CA THR A 288 29.19 -23.29 10.46
C THR A 288 29.03 -24.78 10.74
N GLY A 289 28.32 -25.52 9.89
CA GLY A 289 28.11 -26.96 10.02
C GLY A 289 26.66 -27.38 10.01
#